data_daa3853fdb22d9fc8838b1857deb1bef
#
_entry.id   daa3853fdb22d9fc8838b1857deb1bef
#
_cell.length_a   1.000
_cell.length_b   1.000
_cell.length_c   1.000
_cell.angle_alpha   90.00
_cell.angle_beta   90.00
_cell.angle_gamma   90.00
#
_symmetry.space_group_name_H-M   'P 1'
#
loop_
_entity.id
_entity.type
_entity.pdbx_description
1 polymer ?
#
loop_
_entity_poly.entity_id
_entity_poly.type
_entity_poly.pdbx_seq_one_letter_code
_entity_poly.pdbx_strand_id
1 'polypeptide(L)'
;MLIILLGLLGYVLYPAFQPESPRNPAETPDNIPNTDLNPLGANFFLEREVEAWKREETVRMAREAGIGWAKQQFIWAEIEPQPGRFEWQKYDAIVNLCASYGLQIVARLDGAPNWSRQDDTMPGRPPDDFADYGEFVYRFVEHYQGRVRYIQIWNEPNLYIEWGNRPVDPAGYVELLRIAYQRAKDADPNVYVLSAPLAITLGEPHPEPGKWRAMNDLQYLEEMYQAGAAPYFDILSANAFGMDLPPEDPPSAAKLNFSRVYLQRKIMEKYGDEGKPVWFNEYGWNAAPESFPPEALTWKRVSEEEQARYTLRGIEYARENWPWAGVFHIWYFRQVGDISPEDAGYYFRMVDVDLSPRRIYFAVQDKAAQLAEAGPGYYEETSPPVQANLAKWSAQIDPDASAKAVLVSEAPESSLTFTFRGGDVELIARSGPRGGRLLATLDGQNIDGLPLDEQGRSYVELYAPQQEWTSVPIVQDTSVRRRTLRLTVSDSTHPEASGSECVIDAFRVAKSSNEPFPVVPVILLSIACAIVGWLLGRSTTRSTSKS
;
A
#
# COMPACT_ATOMS: atom_id res chain seq x y z
N MET A 1 6.53 -14.64 -39.45
CA MET A 1 7.85 -14.75 -38.80
C MET A 1 8.67 -13.46 -38.90
N LEU A 2 8.91 -12.90 -40.11
CA LEU A 2 9.69 -11.65 -40.28
C LEU A 2 9.08 -10.47 -39.52
N ILE A 3 7.76 -10.27 -39.55
CA ILE A 3 7.04 -9.22 -38.84
C ILE A 3 7.21 -9.36 -37.31
N ILE A 4 7.20 -10.58 -36.78
CA ILE A 4 7.41 -10.86 -35.37
C ILE A 4 8.85 -10.52 -34.97
N LEU A 5 9.85 -10.90 -35.78
CA LEU A 5 11.25 -10.57 -35.49
C LEU A 5 11.52 -9.07 -35.58
N LEU A 6 10.90 -8.36 -36.53
CA LEU A 6 10.98 -6.90 -36.61
C LEU A 6 10.28 -6.22 -35.41
N GLY A 7 9.16 -6.77 -34.97
CA GLY A 7 8.49 -6.31 -33.77
C GLY A 7 9.35 -6.48 -32.49
N LEU A 8 10.00 -7.63 -32.32
CA LEU A 8 10.93 -7.91 -31.25
C LEU A 8 12.17 -7.00 -31.28
N LEU A 9 12.72 -6.78 -32.47
CA LEU A 9 13.84 -5.86 -32.67
C LEU A 9 13.42 -4.42 -32.31
N GLY A 10 12.25 -3.98 -32.76
CA GLY A 10 11.67 -2.69 -32.37
C GLY A 10 11.45 -2.58 -30.87
N TYR A 11 10.96 -3.61 -30.22
CA TYR A 11 10.78 -3.66 -28.77
C TYR A 11 12.10 -3.54 -28.00
N VAL A 12 13.15 -4.25 -28.45
CA VAL A 12 14.49 -4.18 -27.83
C VAL A 12 15.15 -2.81 -28.07
N LEU A 13 14.89 -2.18 -29.20
CA LEU A 13 15.45 -0.86 -29.53
C LEU A 13 14.62 0.30 -28.98
N TYR A 14 13.33 0.10 -28.71
CA TYR A 14 12.40 1.15 -28.27
C TYR A 14 12.90 1.95 -27.06
N PRO A 15 13.44 1.31 -25.97
CA PRO A 15 13.98 2.07 -24.84
C PRO A 15 15.18 2.96 -25.21
N ALA A 16 15.99 2.57 -26.19
CA ALA A 16 17.18 3.32 -26.60
C ALA A 16 16.85 4.55 -27.48
N PHE A 17 15.65 4.63 -28.05
CA PHE A 17 15.20 5.73 -28.90
C PHE A 17 14.11 6.60 -28.25
N GLN A 18 13.75 6.35 -26.99
CA GLN A 18 12.90 7.28 -26.24
C GLN A 18 13.75 8.51 -25.91
N PRO A 19 13.43 9.69 -26.46
CA PRO A 19 14.06 10.91 -25.96
C PRO A 19 13.67 11.04 -24.48
N GLU A 20 14.65 11.17 -23.60
CA GLU A 20 14.37 11.67 -22.26
C GLU A 20 13.73 13.06 -22.46
N SER A 21 12.43 13.14 -22.29
CA SER A 21 11.80 14.43 -22.13
C SER A 21 12.47 15.03 -20.90
N PRO A 22 13.11 16.22 -21.01
CA PRO A 22 13.54 16.94 -19.84
C PRO A 22 12.27 17.27 -19.07
N ARG A 23 11.91 16.42 -18.09
CA ARG A 23 10.81 16.73 -17.17
C ARG A 23 11.27 17.90 -16.35
N ASN A 24 10.52 18.99 -16.43
CA ASN A 24 10.63 20.10 -15.53
C ASN A 24 10.56 19.51 -14.09
N PRO A 25 11.46 19.85 -13.15
CA PRO A 25 11.36 19.42 -11.75
C PRO A 25 10.00 19.73 -11.12
N ALA A 26 9.26 20.68 -11.68
CA ALA A 26 7.90 21.03 -11.31
C ALA A 26 6.81 20.17 -11.98
N GLU A 27 7.15 19.28 -12.93
CA GLU A 27 6.20 18.33 -13.50
C GLU A 27 6.23 17.04 -12.64
N THR A 28 5.48 17.08 -11.55
CA THR A 28 5.15 15.90 -10.77
C THR A 28 4.31 14.95 -11.64
N PRO A 29 4.53 13.63 -11.58
CA PRO A 29 3.58 12.70 -12.15
C PRO A 29 2.19 12.98 -11.56
N ASP A 30 1.12 12.93 -12.36
CA ASP A 30 -0.27 12.91 -11.87
C ASP A 30 -0.51 11.60 -11.10
N ASN A 31 0.13 11.47 -9.94
CA ASN A 31 0.00 10.29 -9.10
C ASN A 31 -1.20 10.44 -8.18
N ILE A 32 -1.99 9.38 -8.11
CA ILE A 32 -3.03 9.27 -7.10
C ILE A 32 -2.32 9.11 -5.74
N PRO A 33 -2.60 9.93 -4.73
CA PRO A 33 -1.96 9.85 -3.42
C PRO A 33 -2.08 8.43 -2.82
N ASN A 34 -1.10 8.02 -2.01
CA ASN A 34 -1.10 6.72 -1.32
C ASN A 34 -1.14 5.48 -2.24
N THR A 35 -0.51 5.54 -3.42
CA THR A 35 -0.36 4.40 -4.33
C THR A 35 1.09 3.93 -4.48
N ASP A 36 2.08 4.81 -4.37
CA ASP A 36 3.50 4.45 -4.43
C ASP A 36 4.08 4.15 -3.04
N LEU A 37 3.40 3.27 -2.31
CA LEU A 37 3.78 2.79 -0.99
C LEU A 37 4.33 1.37 -1.07
N ASN A 38 4.93 0.88 0.04
CA ASN A 38 5.15 -0.55 0.15
C ASN A 38 3.80 -1.29 0.00
N PRO A 39 3.58 -2.07 -1.05
CA PRO A 39 2.27 -2.69 -1.27
C PRO A 39 1.99 -3.86 -0.31
N LEU A 40 3.00 -4.32 0.45
CA LEU A 40 2.90 -5.52 1.27
C LEU A 40 2.37 -5.21 2.66
N GLY A 41 1.12 -5.54 2.88
CA GLY A 41 0.44 -5.51 4.17
C GLY A 41 -0.16 -6.86 4.52
N ALA A 42 -0.60 -7.02 5.77
CA ALA A 42 -1.37 -8.18 6.20
C ALA A 42 -2.36 -7.81 7.31
N ASN A 43 -3.38 -8.66 7.48
CA ASN A 43 -4.30 -8.59 8.60
C ASN A 43 -3.70 -9.29 9.81
N PHE A 44 -3.81 -8.66 10.98
CA PHE A 44 -3.28 -9.16 12.26
C PHE A 44 -4.39 -9.24 13.31
N PHE A 45 -4.17 -10.14 14.28
CA PHE A 45 -5.03 -10.33 15.45
C PHE A 45 -4.21 -10.15 16.75
N LEU A 46 -3.39 -9.09 16.80
CA LEU A 46 -2.48 -8.84 17.92
C LEU A 46 -3.22 -8.58 19.23
N GLU A 47 -4.46 -8.09 19.15
CA GLU A 47 -5.33 -7.86 20.29
C GLU A 47 -5.80 -9.16 20.97
N ARG A 48 -5.81 -10.28 20.22
CA ARG A 48 -6.21 -11.60 20.72
C ARG A 48 -5.05 -12.37 21.35
N GLU A 49 -3.80 -11.99 21.02
CA GLU A 49 -2.61 -12.68 21.52
C GLU A 49 -2.32 -12.27 22.97
N VAL A 50 -2.43 -13.21 23.87
CA VAL A 50 -2.22 -13.01 25.32
C VAL A 50 -0.76 -13.14 25.72
N GLU A 51 0.04 -13.87 24.94
CA GLU A 51 1.46 -14.09 25.21
C GLU A 51 2.31 -13.00 24.54
N ALA A 52 2.88 -12.10 25.34
CA ALA A 52 3.64 -10.95 24.83
C ALA A 52 4.78 -11.35 23.87
N TRP A 53 5.49 -12.44 24.16
CA TRP A 53 6.58 -12.90 23.28
C TRP A 53 6.09 -13.42 21.93
N LYS A 54 4.91 -14.06 21.87
CA LYS A 54 4.32 -14.49 20.57
C LYS A 54 3.84 -13.29 19.77
N ARG A 55 3.31 -12.27 20.44
CA ARG A 55 2.95 -11.01 19.80
C ARG A 55 4.16 -10.35 19.17
N GLU A 56 5.26 -10.23 19.94
CA GLU A 56 6.53 -9.69 19.45
C GLU A 56 7.10 -10.51 18.29
N GLU A 57 7.15 -11.84 18.43
CA GLU A 57 7.62 -12.74 17.38
C GLU A 57 6.79 -12.64 16.10
N THR A 58 5.46 -12.49 16.23
CA THR A 58 4.57 -12.28 15.08
C THR A 58 4.94 -11.01 14.31
N VAL A 59 5.17 -9.89 15.01
CA VAL A 59 5.54 -8.62 14.38
C VAL A 59 6.96 -8.67 13.81
N ARG A 60 7.90 -9.34 14.51
CA ARG A 60 9.27 -9.57 14.01
C ARG A 60 9.25 -10.36 12.69
N MET A 61 8.53 -11.49 12.66
CA MET A 61 8.38 -12.31 11.45
C MET A 61 7.73 -11.51 10.31
N ALA A 62 6.74 -10.69 10.60
CA ALA A 62 6.11 -9.84 9.59
C ALA A 62 7.12 -8.87 8.97
N ARG A 63 7.94 -8.22 9.79
CA ARG A 63 9.02 -7.35 9.31
C ARG A 63 10.03 -8.11 8.47
N GLU A 64 10.42 -9.31 8.88
CA GLU A 64 11.36 -10.17 8.13
C GLU A 64 10.79 -10.62 6.78
N ALA A 65 9.48 -10.83 6.69
CA ALA A 65 8.80 -11.08 5.43
C ALA A 65 8.65 -9.83 4.55
N GLY A 66 9.07 -8.64 5.03
CA GLY A 66 8.96 -7.38 4.30
C GLY A 66 7.56 -6.76 4.33
N ILE A 67 6.68 -7.24 5.22
CA ILE A 67 5.39 -6.60 5.49
C ILE A 67 5.66 -5.22 6.09
N GLY A 68 5.10 -4.18 5.46
CA GLY A 68 5.20 -2.80 5.92
C GLY A 68 3.96 -2.30 6.65
N TRP A 69 2.83 -3.01 6.53
CA TRP A 69 1.54 -2.58 7.04
C TRP A 69 0.86 -3.66 7.86
N ALA A 70 0.42 -3.29 9.06
CA ALA A 70 -0.42 -4.11 9.90
C ALA A 70 -1.85 -3.55 9.89
N LYS A 71 -2.80 -4.24 9.25
CA LYS A 71 -4.21 -3.97 9.49
C LYS A 71 -4.60 -4.63 10.80
N GLN A 72 -4.98 -3.83 11.78
CA GLN A 72 -5.23 -4.23 13.16
C GLN A 72 -6.57 -3.70 13.66
N GLN A 73 -7.37 -4.56 14.27
CA GLN A 73 -8.62 -4.15 14.89
C GLN A 73 -8.36 -3.44 16.23
N PHE A 74 -9.06 -2.33 16.45
CA PHE A 74 -9.13 -1.58 17.68
C PHE A 74 -10.58 -1.59 18.16
N ILE A 75 -10.88 -2.45 19.13
CA ILE A 75 -12.25 -2.73 19.59
C ILE A 75 -12.68 -1.60 20.52
N TRP A 76 -13.67 -0.81 20.07
CA TRP A 76 -14.17 0.32 20.86
C TRP A 76 -14.63 -0.08 22.27
N ALA A 77 -15.36 -1.19 22.39
CA ALA A 77 -15.81 -1.69 23.71
C ALA A 77 -14.67 -2.01 24.69
N GLU A 78 -13.49 -2.35 24.20
CA GLU A 78 -12.32 -2.59 25.06
C GLU A 78 -11.57 -1.30 25.40
N ILE A 79 -11.59 -0.33 24.48
CA ILE A 79 -10.93 0.96 24.68
C ILE A 79 -11.78 1.87 25.57
N GLU A 80 -13.09 1.86 25.38
CA GLU A 80 -14.04 2.68 26.17
C GLU A 80 -15.15 1.79 26.76
N PRO A 81 -14.83 0.98 27.78
CA PRO A 81 -15.80 0.06 28.41
C PRO A 81 -16.94 0.78 29.13
N GLN A 82 -16.78 2.05 29.48
CA GLN A 82 -17.79 2.94 30.05
C GLN A 82 -17.66 4.33 29.41
N PRO A 83 -18.75 5.08 29.25
CA PRO A 83 -18.72 6.41 28.65
C PRO A 83 -17.66 7.32 29.23
N GLY A 84 -16.72 7.82 28.42
CA GLY A 84 -15.65 8.72 28.83
C GLY A 84 -14.50 8.08 29.60
N ARG A 85 -14.53 6.76 29.85
CA ARG A 85 -13.44 6.03 30.50
C ARG A 85 -12.66 5.22 29.48
N PHE A 86 -11.44 5.67 29.17
CA PHE A 86 -10.58 5.06 28.17
C PHE A 86 -9.48 4.20 28.78
N GLU A 87 -9.28 2.99 28.24
CA GLU A 87 -8.27 2.00 28.63
C GLU A 87 -7.33 1.71 27.43
N TRP A 88 -6.28 2.54 27.28
CA TRP A 88 -5.39 2.52 26.13
C TRP A 88 -4.25 1.49 26.20
N GLN A 89 -3.89 0.99 27.40
CA GLN A 89 -2.64 0.28 27.65
C GLN A 89 -2.40 -0.92 26.73
N LYS A 90 -3.43 -1.69 26.42
CA LYS A 90 -3.35 -2.85 25.52
C LYS A 90 -2.97 -2.40 24.11
N TYR A 91 -3.65 -1.41 23.60
CA TYR A 91 -3.46 -0.91 22.24
C TYR A 91 -2.22 -0.04 22.10
N ASP A 92 -1.84 0.71 23.13
CA ASP A 92 -0.55 1.42 23.19
C ASP A 92 0.62 0.44 23.04
N ALA A 93 0.56 -0.72 23.71
CA ALA A 93 1.59 -1.74 23.58
C ALA A 93 1.67 -2.29 22.13
N ILE A 94 0.54 -2.47 21.45
CA ILE A 94 0.48 -2.92 20.05
C ILE A 94 1.05 -1.85 19.11
N VAL A 95 0.63 -0.59 19.27
CA VAL A 95 1.12 0.53 18.43
C VAL A 95 2.62 0.71 18.59
N ASN A 96 3.13 0.71 19.83
CA ASN A 96 4.54 0.85 20.09
C ASN A 96 5.36 -0.33 19.55
N LEU A 97 4.83 -1.55 19.64
CA LEU A 97 5.48 -2.74 19.10
C LEU A 97 5.56 -2.66 17.56
N CYS A 98 4.46 -2.38 16.87
CA CYS A 98 4.47 -2.21 15.41
C CYS A 98 5.47 -1.12 14.98
N ALA A 99 5.45 0.03 15.65
CA ALA A 99 6.36 1.13 15.36
C ALA A 99 7.84 0.74 15.58
N SER A 100 8.17 -0.02 16.62
CA SER A 100 9.54 -0.46 16.91
C SER A 100 10.13 -1.37 15.83
N TYR A 101 9.27 -2.12 15.11
CA TYR A 101 9.64 -2.93 13.96
C TYR A 101 9.41 -2.22 12.60
N GLY A 102 8.98 -0.95 12.61
CA GLY A 102 8.76 -0.16 11.39
C GLY A 102 7.53 -0.56 10.59
N LEU A 103 6.51 -1.16 11.22
CA LEU A 103 5.23 -1.44 10.61
C LEU A 103 4.28 -0.26 10.83
N GLN A 104 3.69 0.25 9.76
CA GLN A 104 2.58 1.19 9.83
C GLN A 104 1.28 0.47 10.14
N ILE A 105 0.35 1.14 10.81
CA ILE A 105 -0.94 0.57 11.19
C ILE A 105 -2.06 1.17 10.36
N VAL A 106 -2.93 0.30 9.83
CA VAL A 106 -4.30 0.64 9.45
C VAL A 106 -5.20 0.19 10.59
N ALA A 107 -5.72 1.14 11.36
CA ALA A 107 -6.55 0.87 12.52
C ALA A 107 -8.01 0.68 12.09
N ARG A 108 -8.53 -0.53 12.15
CA ARG A 108 -9.96 -0.81 12.00
C ARG A 108 -10.69 -0.47 13.29
N LEU A 109 -11.59 0.52 13.23
CA LEU A 109 -12.36 1.02 14.36
C LEU A 109 -13.79 0.48 14.30
N ASP A 110 -14.14 -0.45 15.18
CA ASP A 110 -15.45 -1.06 15.30
C ASP A 110 -15.68 -1.69 16.68
N GLY A 111 -16.66 -2.57 16.82
CA GLY A 111 -16.93 -3.27 18.09
C GLY A 111 -17.53 -2.35 19.15
N ALA A 112 -18.64 -1.67 18.81
CA ALA A 112 -19.32 -0.73 19.70
C ALA A 112 -19.66 -1.35 21.08
N PRO A 113 -19.44 -0.61 22.20
CA PRO A 113 -19.71 -1.08 23.54
C PRO A 113 -21.21 -1.19 23.83
N ASN A 114 -21.55 -2.04 24.80
CA ASN A 114 -22.96 -2.27 25.16
C ASN A 114 -23.68 -1.01 25.65
N TRP A 115 -22.98 -0.10 26.31
CA TRP A 115 -23.58 1.14 26.81
C TRP A 115 -24.06 2.09 25.70
N SER A 116 -23.51 1.99 24.48
CA SER A 116 -23.89 2.80 23.32
C SER A 116 -25.15 2.29 22.59
N ARG A 117 -25.75 1.21 23.08
CA ARG A 117 -26.86 0.51 22.43
C ARG A 117 -27.93 0.10 23.44
N GLN A 118 -29.20 0.28 23.09
CA GLN A 118 -30.31 -0.22 23.90
C GLN A 118 -30.44 -1.74 23.81
N ASP A 119 -30.16 -2.31 22.62
CA ASP A 119 -30.13 -3.76 22.40
C ASP A 119 -28.65 -4.19 22.26
N ASP A 120 -28.14 -4.80 23.32
CA ASP A 120 -26.77 -5.26 23.45
C ASP A 120 -26.57 -6.75 23.14
N THR A 121 -27.60 -7.41 22.59
CA THR A 121 -27.57 -8.86 22.30
C THR A 121 -26.63 -9.23 21.16
N MET A 122 -26.27 -8.26 20.28
CA MET A 122 -25.43 -8.49 19.11
C MET A 122 -24.13 -7.68 19.16
N PRO A 123 -22.96 -8.31 19.27
CA PRO A 123 -21.67 -7.62 19.41
C PRO A 123 -21.30 -6.72 18.20
N GLY A 124 -21.66 -7.11 16.97
CA GLY A 124 -21.32 -6.36 15.76
C GLY A 124 -22.26 -5.18 15.44
N ARG A 125 -23.17 -4.83 16.36
CA ARG A 125 -24.16 -3.80 16.10
C ARG A 125 -23.59 -2.40 16.26
N PRO A 126 -23.84 -1.46 15.29
CA PRO A 126 -23.47 -0.05 15.45
C PRO A 126 -24.20 0.58 16.66
N PRO A 127 -23.65 1.69 17.22
CA PRO A 127 -24.32 2.42 18.30
C PRO A 127 -25.69 2.97 17.83
N ASP A 128 -26.56 3.25 18.79
CA ASP A 128 -27.86 3.87 18.47
C ASP A 128 -27.74 5.35 18.16
N ASP A 129 -26.78 6.05 18.77
CA ASP A 129 -26.38 7.41 18.42
C ASP A 129 -24.98 7.39 17.78
N PHE A 130 -24.88 7.78 16.52
CA PHE A 130 -23.58 7.82 15.83
C PHE A 130 -22.66 8.94 16.34
N ALA A 131 -23.17 9.90 17.11
CA ALA A 131 -22.35 10.91 17.78
C ALA A 131 -21.41 10.29 18.82
N ASP A 132 -21.83 9.22 19.51
CA ASP A 132 -20.98 8.46 20.45
C ASP A 132 -19.79 7.84 19.73
N TYR A 133 -20.02 7.26 18.53
CA TYR A 133 -18.95 6.73 17.71
C TYR A 133 -18.02 7.84 17.19
N GLY A 134 -18.58 8.98 16.79
CA GLY A 134 -17.80 10.14 16.39
C GLY A 134 -16.87 10.65 17.51
N GLU A 135 -17.34 10.68 18.76
CA GLU A 135 -16.51 11.07 19.90
C GLU A 135 -15.40 10.03 20.17
N PHE A 136 -15.70 8.73 20.09
CA PHE A 136 -14.68 7.69 20.17
C PHE A 136 -13.60 7.86 19.07
N VAL A 137 -13.99 8.09 17.83
CA VAL A 137 -13.05 8.32 16.72
C VAL A 137 -12.19 9.55 16.98
N TYR A 138 -12.78 10.65 17.44
CA TYR A 138 -12.03 11.85 17.83
C TYR A 138 -10.97 11.53 18.89
N ARG A 139 -11.36 10.86 20.00
CA ARG A 139 -10.43 10.49 21.07
C ARG A 139 -9.36 9.51 20.62
N PHE A 140 -9.69 8.60 19.74
CA PHE A 140 -8.74 7.68 19.15
C PHE A 140 -7.67 8.42 18.34
N VAL A 141 -8.09 9.31 17.44
CA VAL A 141 -7.17 10.08 16.59
C VAL A 141 -6.33 11.04 17.40
N GLU A 142 -6.93 11.75 18.38
CA GLU A 142 -6.23 12.62 19.33
C GLU A 142 -5.14 11.86 20.10
N HIS A 143 -5.48 10.67 20.65
CA HIS A 143 -4.54 9.84 21.43
C HIS A 143 -3.38 9.31 20.59
N TYR A 144 -3.63 8.92 19.34
CA TYR A 144 -2.63 8.34 18.43
C TYR A 144 -2.09 9.33 17.38
N GLN A 145 -2.29 10.63 17.57
CA GLN A 145 -1.79 11.65 16.64
C GLN A 145 -0.30 11.45 16.33
N GLY A 146 0.05 11.45 15.05
CA GLY A 146 1.41 11.21 14.56
C GLY A 146 1.91 9.77 14.67
N ARG A 147 1.18 8.84 15.32
CA ARG A 147 1.53 7.41 15.48
C ARG A 147 0.67 6.47 14.63
N VAL A 148 -0.63 6.75 14.50
CA VAL A 148 -1.56 6.01 13.66
C VAL A 148 -2.23 7.00 12.71
N ARG A 149 -1.86 6.96 11.43
CA ARG A 149 -2.34 7.92 10.41
C ARG A 149 -3.47 7.39 9.55
N TYR A 150 -3.72 6.09 9.58
CA TYR A 150 -4.70 5.43 8.70
C TYR A 150 -5.73 4.73 9.56
N ILE A 151 -6.98 5.18 9.47
CA ILE A 151 -8.10 4.61 10.22
C ILE A 151 -9.18 4.12 9.25
N GLN A 152 -9.67 2.92 9.49
CA GLN A 152 -10.78 2.33 8.75
C GLN A 152 -12.06 2.43 9.59
N ILE A 153 -13.10 2.97 9.01
CA ILE A 153 -14.38 3.17 9.69
C ILE A 153 -15.31 1.98 9.41
N TRP A 154 -15.49 1.13 10.42
CA TRP A 154 -16.31 -0.08 10.37
C TRP A 154 -15.75 -1.21 9.49
N ASN A 155 -16.54 -2.31 9.33
CA ASN A 155 -16.21 -3.48 8.50
C ASN A 155 -17.46 -4.07 7.86
N GLU A 156 -17.41 -4.43 6.59
CA GLU A 156 -18.40 -5.17 5.80
C GLU A 156 -19.88 -4.84 6.09
N PRO A 157 -20.29 -3.55 6.10
CA PRO A 157 -21.64 -3.15 6.48
C PRO A 157 -22.71 -3.61 5.48
N ASN A 158 -22.31 -4.20 4.38
CA ASN A 158 -23.20 -4.85 3.42
C ASN A 158 -23.62 -6.28 3.83
N LEU A 159 -23.11 -6.77 4.98
CA LEU A 159 -23.55 -8.02 5.60
C LEU A 159 -24.46 -7.74 6.80
N TYR A 160 -25.58 -8.45 6.88
CA TYR A 160 -26.54 -8.36 7.97
C TYR A 160 -25.89 -8.58 9.35
N ILE A 161 -24.98 -9.57 9.44
CA ILE A 161 -24.29 -9.90 10.69
C ILE A 161 -23.30 -8.78 11.13
N GLU A 162 -22.61 -8.17 10.18
CA GLU A 162 -21.64 -7.08 10.45
C GLU A 162 -22.36 -5.74 10.75
N TRP A 163 -23.65 -5.64 10.41
CA TRP A 163 -24.53 -4.54 10.77
C TRP A 163 -25.43 -4.86 11.99
N GLY A 164 -25.00 -5.84 12.82
CA GLY A 164 -25.65 -6.22 14.08
C GLY A 164 -27.03 -6.85 13.91
N ASN A 165 -27.22 -7.68 12.90
CA ASN A 165 -28.49 -8.28 12.52
C ASN A 165 -29.63 -7.27 12.27
N ARG A 166 -29.26 -6.06 11.87
CA ARG A 166 -30.19 -5.06 11.31
C ARG A 166 -30.23 -5.18 9.79
N PRO A 167 -31.30 -4.75 9.13
CA PRO A 167 -31.30 -4.61 7.68
C PRO A 167 -30.09 -3.81 7.21
N VAL A 168 -29.46 -4.31 6.15
CA VAL A 168 -28.36 -3.61 5.50
C VAL A 168 -28.82 -2.22 5.05
N ASP A 169 -28.07 -1.19 5.42
CA ASP A 169 -28.45 0.23 5.26
C ASP A 169 -27.25 1.06 4.77
N PRO A 170 -27.08 1.21 3.44
CA PRO A 170 -26.02 2.04 2.88
C PRO A 170 -26.07 3.50 3.34
N ALA A 171 -27.25 4.10 3.46
CA ALA A 171 -27.41 5.50 3.88
C ALA A 171 -27.05 5.68 5.36
N GLY A 172 -27.46 4.73 6.22
CA GLY A 172 -27.07 4.72 7.63
C GLY A 172 -25.56 4.55 7.81
N TYR A 173 -24.91 3.70 7.00
CA TYR A 173 -23.45 3.62 7.03
C TYR A 173 -22.78 4.93 6.57
N VAL A 174 -23.29 5.59 5.53
CA VAL A 174 -22.75 6.87 5.07
C VAL A 174 -22.88 7.96 6.16
N GLU A 175 -23.96 7.95 6.93
CA GLU A 175 -24.09 8.88 8.07
C GLU A 175 -23.07 8.60 9.18
N LEU A 176 -22.84 7.32 9.52
CA LEU A 176 -21.77 6.90 10.45
C LEU A 176 -20.40 7.37 9.94
N LEU A 177 -20.11 7.12 8.66
CA LEU A 177 -18.86 7.48 8.01
C LEU A 177 -18.65 8.99 8.01
N ARG A 178 -19.69 9.77 7.69
CA ARG A 178 -19.67 11.24 7.70
C ARG A 178 -19.28 11.81 9.05
N ILE A 179 -19.93 11.33 10.11
CA ILE A 179 -19.65 11.77 11.48
C ILE A 179 -18.23 11.39 11.87
N ALA A 180 -17.82 10.13 11.64
CA ALA A 180 -16.49 9.65 11.94
C ALA A 180 -15.40 10.45 11.19
N TYR A 181 -15.59 10.72 9.89
CA TYR A 181 -14.67 11.51 9.08
C TYR A 181 -14.48 12.93 9.63
N GLN A 182 -15.58 13.62 9.90
CA GLN A 182 -15.54 14.98 10.44
C GLN A 182 -14.80 15.02 11.77
N ARG A 183 -15.14 14.11 12.69
CA ARG A 183 -14.50 14.04 13.99
C ARG A 183 -13.03 13.62 13.93
N ALA A 184 -12.67 12.74 12.99
CA ALA A 184 -11.26 12.38 12.75
C ALA A 184 -10.44 13.59 12.27
N LYS A 185 -10.97 14.36 11.29
CA LYS A 185 -10.31 15.55 10.75
C LYS A 185 -10.28 16.72 11.74
N ASP A 186 -11.24 16.81 12.66
CA ASP A 186 -11.23 17.78 13.78
C ASP A 186 -10.05 17.47 14.74
N ALA A 187 -9.76 16.19 15.00
CA ALA A 187 -8.68 15.76 15.90
C ALA A 187 -7.29 15.88 15.24
N ASP A 188 -7.18 15.43 13.98
CA ASP A 188 -5.94 15.55 13.18
C ASP A 188 -6.29 15.67 11.69
N PRO A 189 -6.09 16.82 11.05
CA PRO A 189 -6.34 16.98 9.61
C PRO A 189 -5.46 16.08 8.73
N ASN A 190 -4.34 15.55 9.27
CA ASN A 190 -3.39 14.69 8.57
C ASN A 190 -3.74 13.20 8.63
N VAL A 191 -4.79 12.80 9.34
CA VAL A 191 -5.24 11.40 9.36
C VAL A 191 -5.93 11.04 8.04
N TYR A 192 -5.64 9.87 7.51
CA TYR A 192 -6.35 9.30 6.36
C TYR A 192 -7.48 8.39 6.82
N VAL A 193 -8.66 8.64 6.29
CA VAL A 193 -9.87 7.87 6.59
C VAL A 193 -10.15 6.90 5.44
N LEU A 194 -10.15 5.62 5.76
CA LEU A 194 -10.54 4.54 4.86
C LEU A 194 -12.05 4.23 5.08
N SER A 195 -12.79 4.05 4.00
CA SER A 195 -14.14 3.49 4.08
C SER A 195 -14.12 2.06 4.64
N ALA A 196 -15.25 1.53 5.11
CA ALA A 196 -15.37 0.10 5.32
C ALA A 196 -15.18 -0.65 3.98
N PRO A 197 -14.43 -1.77 3.99
CA PRO A 197 -14.46 -2.67 2.85
C PRO A 197 -15.84 -3.32 2.77
N LEU A 198 -16.23 -3.68 1.57
CA LEU A 198 -17.47 -4.44 1.36
C LEU A 198 -17.14 -5.92 1.14
N ALA A 199 -17.86 -6.81 1.82
CA ALA A 199 -17.80 -8.23 1.51
C ALA A 199 -18.16 -8.45 0.04
N ILE A 200 -17.30 -9.14 -0.71
CA ILE A 200 -17.62 -9.47 -2.10
C ILE A 200 -18.73 -10.52 -2.13
N THR A 201 -19.89 -10.16 -2.66
CA THR A 201 -21.06 -11.04 -2.74
C THR A 201 -21.93 -10.70 -3.93
N LEU A 202 -22.61 -11.70 -4.47
CA LEU A 202 -23.62 -11.50 -5.51
C LEU A 202 -25.00 -11.09 -4.92
N GLY A 203 -25.08 -11.03 -3.59
CA GLY A 203 -26.28 -10.69 -2.85
C GLY A 203 -27.04 -11.92 -2.35
N GLU A 204 -27.56 -11.85 -1.12
CA GLU A 204 -28.44 -12.83 -0.50
C GLU A 204 -29.66 -12.10 0.07
N PRO A 205 -30.86 -12.35 -0.44
CA PRO A 205 -32.05 -11.67 0.06
C PRO A 205 -32.40 -12.13 1.48
N HIS A 206 -32.92 -11.23 2.29
CA HIS A 206 -33.54 -11.54 3.58
C HIS A 206 -34.96 -12.14 3.35
N PRO A 207 -35.44 -13.01 4.26
CA PRO A 207 -36.82 -13.52 4.18
C PRO A 207 -37.89 -12.41 4.15
N GLU A 208 -37.62 -11.25 4.77
CA GLU A 208 -38.52 -10.10 4.67
C GLU A 208 -38.29 -9.36 3.34
N PRO A 209 -39.37 -9.10 2.56
CA PRO A 209 -39.25 -8.42 1.27
C PRO A 209 -38.54 -7.06 1.34
N GLY A 210 -37.64 -6.79 0.39
CA GLY A 210 -36.89 -5.53 0.29
C GLY A 210 -35.71 -5.40 1.26
N LYS A 211 -35.41 -6.45 2.03
CA LYS A 211 -34.24 -6.50 2.92
C LYS A 211 -33.19 -7.48 2.39
N TRP A 212 -31.94 -7.33 2.85
CA TRP A 212 -30.80 -8.16 2.46
C TRP A 212 -30.16 -8.81 3.69
N ARG A 213 -29.75 -10.07 3.56
CA ARG A 213 -28.77 -10.71 4.45
C ARG A 213 -27.34 -10.34 4.06
N ALA A 214 -27.08 -10.34 2.75
CA ALA A 214 -25.87 -9.81 2.17
C ALA A 214 -26.27 -9.00 0.94
N MET A 215 -25.98 -7.71 0.91
CA MET A 215 -26.24 -6.87 -0.25
C MET A 215 -25.06 -6.94 -1.21
N ASN A 216 -25.34 -7.06 -2.51
CA ASN A 216 -24.29 -7.06 -3.54
C ASN A 216 -23.35 -5.87 -3.35
N ASP A 217 -22.05 -6.10 -3.32
CA ASP A 217 -21.02 -5.08 -3.04
C ASP A 217 -21.06 -3.92 -4.04
N LEU A 218 -21.29 -4.18 -5.32
CA LEU A 218 -21.40 -3.12 -6.33
C LEU A 218 -22.66 -2.28 -6.13
N GLN A 219 -23.76 -2.92 -5.79
CA GLN A 219 -25.02 -2.19 -5.49
C GLN A 219 -24.88 -1.37 -4.21
N TYR A 220 -24.29 -1.93 -3.16
CA TYR A 220 -24.06 -1.22 -1.90
C TYR A 220 -23.17 0.02 -2.11
N LEU A 221 -22.07 -0.12 -2.84
CA LEU A 221 -21.18 0.99 -3.15
C LEU A 221 -21.88 2.07 -3.99
N GLU A 222 -22.69 1.68 -4.98
CA GLU A 222 -23.49 2.60 -5.76
C GLU A 222 -24.46 3.41 -4.87
N GLU A 223 -25.14 2.73 -3.93
CA GLU A 223 -26.06 3.37 -2.99
C GLU A 223 -25.32 4.25 -1.95
N MET A 224 -24.09 3.90 -1.54
CA MET A 224 -23.25 4.79 -0.73
C MET A 224 -22.98 6.12 -1.46
N TYR A 225 -22.59 6.06 -2.74
CA TYR A 225 -22.36 7.28 -3.51
C TYR A 225 -23.64 8.09 -3.72
N GLN A 226 -24.79 7.45 -3.94
CA GLN A 226 -26.08 8.10 -4.01
C GLN A 226 -26.47 8.79 -2.69
N ALA A 227 -26.06 8.21 -1.56
CA ALA A 227 -26.22 8.80 -0.24
C ALA A 227 -25.18 9.89 0.09
N GLY A 228 -24.25 10.19 -0.83
CA GLY A 228 -23.29 11.28 -0.69
C GLY A 228 -22.00 10.91 0.04
N ALA A 229 -21.51 9.69 -0.09
CA ALA A 229 -20.31 9.20 0.61
C ALA A 229 -19.00 9.89 0.17
N ALA A 230 -18.91 10.35 -1.08
CA ALA A 230 -17.66 10.83 -1.70
C ALA A 230 -16.81 11.78 -0.82
N PRO A 231 -17.34 12.79 -0.10
CA PRO A 231 -16.53 13.70 0.71
C PRO A 231 -15.98 13.10 2.00
N TYR A 232 -16.37 11.88 2.39
CA TYR A 232 -16.19 11.37 3.74
C TYR A 232 -15.23 10.18 3.87
N PHE A 233 -14.41 9.95 2.86
CA PHE A 233 -13.25 9.05 2.94
C PHE A 233 -12.14 9.55 2.01
N ASP A 234 -10.89 9.24 2.36
CA ASP A 234 -9.71 9.58 1.56
C ASP A 234 -9.28 8.39 0.69
N ILE A 235 -9.56 7.16 1.13
CA ILE A 235 -9.16 5.90 0.51
C ILE A 235 -10.37 4.96 0.47
N LEU A 236 -10.68 4.37 -0.70
CA LEU A 236 -11.65 3.28 -0.75
C LEU A 236 -11.00 1.98 -0.29
N SER A 237 -11.59 1.31 0.71
CA SER A 237 -11.21 -0.06 1.07
C SER A 237 -12.00 -1.08 0.25
N ALA A 238 -11.32 -2.10 -0.28
CA ALA A 238 -11.95 -3.18 -1.03
C ALA A 238 -11.50 -4.55 -0.51
N ASN A 239 -12.44 -5.47 -0.31
CA ASN A 239 -12.12 -6.88 -0.17
C ASN A 239 -12.02 -7.52 -1.55
N ALA A 240 -10.98 -8.35 -1.77
CA ALA A 240 -10.65 -8.88 -3.10
C ALA A 240 -10.16 -10.32 -3.03
N PHE A 241 -11.05 -11.24 -2.66
CA PHE A 241 -10.74 -12.67 -2.66
C PHE A 241 -10.78 -13.25 -4.07
N GLY A 242 -9.75 -14.03 -4.44
CA GLY A 242 -9.60 -14.57 -5.79
C GLY A 242 -10.41 -15.84 -6.07
N MET A 243 -11.02 -16.44 -5.05
CA MET A 243 -11.73 -17.74 -5.13
C MET A 243 -10.77 -18.85 -5.62
N ASP A 244 -11.12 -19.54 -6.70
CA ASP A 244 -10.31 -20.55 -7.38
C ASP A 244 -9.73 -20.05 -8.72
N LEU A 245 -9.74 -18.73 -8.95
CA LEU A 245 -9.39 -18.10 -10.23
C LEU A 245 -8.08 -17.33 -10.13
N PRO A 246 -7.29 -17.26 -11.22
CA PRO A 246 -6.08 -16.45 -11.25
C PRO A 246 -6.41 -14.95 -11.19
N PRO A 247 -5.46 -14.08 -10.80
CA PRO A 247 -5.68 -12.63 -10.72
C PRO A 247 -6.10 -11.97 -12.03
N GLU A 248 -5.66 -12.52 -13.16
CA GLU A 248 -5.96 -12.03 -14.51
C GLU A 248 -7.37 -12.39 -15.00
N ASP A 249 -8.12 -13.19 -14.24
CA ASP A 249 -9.49 -13.53 -14.62
C ASP A 249 -10.33 -12.24 -14.75
N PRO A 250 -11.00 -12.01 -15.90
CA PRO A 250 -11.63 -10.73 -16.19
C PRO A 250 -12.71 -10.35 -15.17
N PRO A 251 -12.85 -9.05 -14.85
CA PRO A 251 -13.88 -8.57 -13.93
C PRO A 251 -15.28 -8.89 -14.45
N SER A 252 -16.17 -9.32 -13.56
CA SER A 252 -17.56 -9.66 -13.90
C SER A 252 -18.52 -9.31 -12.76
N ALA A 253 -19.64 -8.67 -13.09
CA ALA A 253 -20.70 -8.42 -12.12
C ALA A 253 -21.42 -9.71 -11.67
N ALA A 254 -21.34 -10.78 -12.47
CA ALA A 254 -22.01 -12.05 -12.20
C ALA A 254 -21.10 -13.10 -11.54
N LYS A 255 -19.85 -12.77 -11.23
CA LYS A 255 -18.84 -13.69 -10.70
C LYS A 255 -18.00 -13.01 -9.63
N LEU A 256 -17.64 -13.75 -8.59
CA LEU A 256 -16.69 -13.30 -7.57
C LEU A 256 -15.27 -13.70 -7.99
N ASN A 257 -14.37 -12.72 -8.10
CA ASN A 257 -12.96 -12.90 -8.40
C ASN A 257 -12.15 -11.68 -7.94
N PHE A 258 -10.84 -11.78 -7.98
CA PHE A 258 -9.93 -10.69 -7.61
C PHE A 258 -10.18 -9.41 -8.42
N SER A 259 -10.35 -9.52 -9.73
CA SER A 259 -10.52 -8.38 -10.62
C SER A 259 -11.88 -7.65 -10.46
N ARG A 260 -12.82 -8.19 -9.65
CA ARG A 260 -14.10 -7.54 -9.37
C ARG A 260 -13.93 -6.12 -8.79
N VAL A 261 -12.85 -5.84 -8.08
CA VAL A 261 -12.51 -4.50 -7.56
C VAL A 261 -12.44 -3.45 -8.67
N TYR A 262 -12.11 -3.83 -9.90
CA TYR A 262 -12.16 -2.92 -11.05
C TYR A 262 -13.57 -2.38 -11.31
N LEU A 263 -14.62 -3.14 -11.02
CA LEU A 263 -16.02 -2.67 -11.14
C LEU A 263 -16.37 -1.68 -10.03
N GLN A 264 -15.81 -1.83 -8.82
CA GLN A 264 -15.93 -0.83 -7.77
C GLN A 264 -15.23 0.48 -8.19
N ARG A 265 -14.05 0.39 -8.81
CA ARG A 265 -13.37 1.56 -9.39
C ARG A 265 -14.22 2.26 -10.46
N LYS A 266 -14.94 1.52 -11.31
CA LYS A 266 -15.86 2.13 -12.30
C LYS A 266 -17.03 2.88 -11.67
N ILE A 267 -17.47 2.47 -10.48
CA ILE A 267 -18.45 3.24 -9.71
C ILE A 267 -17.82 4.54 -9.20
N MET A 268 -16.60 4.52 -8.64
CA MET A 268 -15.88 5.74 -8.24
C MET A 268 -15.76 6.73 -9.40
N GLU A 269 -15.29 6.28 -10.57
CA GLU A 269 -15.19 7.11 -11.79
C GLU A 269 -16.53 7.71 -12.23
N LYS A 270 -17.61 6.94 -12.13
CA LYS A 270 -18.96 7.42 -12.44
C LYS A 270 -19.39 8.59 -11.57
N TYR A 271 -18.90 8.67 -10.33
CA TYR A 271 -19.21 9.73 -9.39
C TYR A 271 -18.13 10.81 -9.28
N GLY A 272 -17.12 10.79 -10.16
CA GLY A 272 -16.04 11.79 -10.21
C GLY A 272 -15.02 11.68 -9.07
N ASP A 273 -14.85 10.49 -8.52
CA ASP A 273 -13.99 10.20 -7.36
C ASP A 273 -12.73 9.43 -7.75
N GLU A 274 -12.33 9.50 -9.03
CA GLU A 274 -11.15 8.82 -9.59
C GLU A 274 -9.81 9.32 -9.04
N GLY A 275 -9.78 10.46 -8.38
CA GLY A 275 -8.59 10.99 -7.71
C GLY A 275 -8.17 10.24 -6.43
N LYS A 276 -9.00 9.30 -5.94
CA LYS A 276 -8.72 8.53 -4.72
C LYS A 276 -8.16 7.15 -5.02
N PRO A 277 -7.25 6.65 -4.16
CA PRO A 277 -6.73 5.29 -4.26
C PRO A 277 -7.75 4.26 -3.77
N VAL A 278 -7.51 3.00 -4.17
CA VAL A 278 -8.17 1.83 -3.61
C VAL A 278 -7.12 0.99 -2.89
N TRP A 279 -7.35 0.69 -1.60
CA TRP A 279 -6.55 -0.24 -0.82
C TRP A 279 -7.27 -1.57 -0.65
N PHE A 280 -6.53 -2.65 -0.87
CA PHE A 280 -7.05 -4.01 -0.74
C PHE A 280 -7.02 -4.40 0.72
N ASN A 281 -8.19 -4.37 1.33
CA ASN A 281 -8.35 -4.48 2.78
C ASN A 281 -8.22 -5.93 3.29
N GLU A 282 -8.89 -6.85 2.60
CA GLU A 282 -8.74 -8.29 2.77
C GLU A 282 -8.61 -8.94 1.41
N TYR A 283 -7.51 -9.66 1.21
CA TYR A 283 -7.15 -10.13 -0.09
C TYR A 283 -6.37 -11.45 -0.01
N GLY A 284 -6.67 -12.38 -0.91
CA GLY A 284 -5.96 -13.64 -0.93
C GLY A 284 -6.74 -14.81 -1.54
N TRP A 285 -6.10 -15.98 -1.48
CA TRP A 285 -6.64 -17.27 -1.92
C TRP A 285 -6.55 -18.29 -0.79
N ASN A 286 -7.54 -19.18 -0.74
CA ASN A 286 -7.65 -20.21 0.29
C ASN A 286 -6.93 -21.49 -0.13
N ALA A 287 -5.96 -21.96 0.68
CA ALA A 287 -5.23 -23.19 0.43
C ALA A 287 -5.73 -24.37 1.29
N ALA A 288 -7.06 -24.54 1.39
CA ALA A 288 -7.64 -25.69 2.10
C ALA A 288 -7.23 -27.00 1.43
N PRO A 289 -6.95 -28.07 2.23
CA PRO A 289 -6.55 -29.35 1.69
C PRO A 289 -7.70 -30.02 0.89
N GLU A 290 -7.36 -30.94 0.01
CA GLU A 290 -8.36 -31.67 -0.78
C GLU A 290 -9.37 -32.44 0.07
N SER A 291 -8.98 -32.84 1.28
CA SER A 291 -9.85 -33.51 2.25
C SER A 291 -10.91 -32.59 2.87
N PHE A 292 -10.78 -31.25 2.73
CA PHE A 292 -11.76 -30.31 3.24
C PHE A 292 -13.04 -30.37 2.40
N PRO A 293 -14.26 -30.45 3.02
CA PRO A 293 -15.52 -30.57 2.30
C PRO A 293 -15.75 -29.38 1.35
N PRO A 294 -15.96 -29.60 0.04
CA PRO A 294 -16.15 -28.49 -0.91
C PRO A 294 -17.37 -27.62 -0.61
N GLU A 295 -18.43 -28.21 -0.04
CA GLU A 295 -19.66 -27.51 0.34
C GLU A 295 -19.50 -26.57 1.51
N ALA A 296 -18.45 -26.74 2.33
CA ALA A 296 -18.10 -25.86 3.44
C ALA A 296 -17.11 -24.74 3.03
N LEU A 297 -16.64 -24.74 1.78
CA LEU A 297 -15.69 -23.74 1.28
C LEU A 297 -16.41 -22.50 0.74
N THR A 298 -16.48 -21.44 1.54
CA THR A 298 -17.04 -20.14 1.12
C THR A 298 -16.19 -19.51 0.00
N TRP A 299 -14.85 -19.61 0.11
CA TRP A 299 -13.92 -18.94 -0.81
C TRP A 299 -13.30 -19.87 -1.85
N LYS A 300 -13.85 -21.06 -2.09
CA LYS A 300 -13.23 -22.05 -2.94
C LYS A 300 -11.80 -22.40 -2.44
N ARG A 301 -11.04 -23.16 -3.21
CA ARG A 301 -9.66 -23.49 -2.84
C ARG A 301 -8.72 -23.52 -4.04
N VAL A 302 -7.45 -23.29 -3.75
CA VAL A 302 -6.29 -23.48 -4.63
C VAL A 302 -5.23 -24.31 -3.89
N SER A 303 -4.20 -24.79 -4.57
CA SER A 303 -3.02 -25.36 -3.91
C SER A 303 -2.23 -24.28 -3.14
N GLU A 304 -1.39 -24.67 -2.17
CA GLU A 304 -0.48 -23.74 -1.48
C GLU A 304 0.48 -23.03 -2.45
N GLU A 305 0.85 -23.70 -3.53
CA GLU A 305 1.69 -23.12 -4.57
C GLU A 305 0.96 -22.04 -5.36
N GLU A 306 -0.29 -22.30 -5.69
CA GLU A 306 -1.16 -21.31 -6.35
C GLU A 306 -1.52 -20.17 -5.40
N GLN A 307 -1.78 -20.43 -4.12
CA GLN A 307 -1.99 -19.38 -3.13
C GLN A 307 -0.82 -18.39 -3.12
N ALA A 308 0.40 -18.89 -2.96
CA ALA A 308 1.59 -18.05 -2.96
C ALA A 308 1.76 -17.28 -4.29
N ARG A 309 1.65 -18.01 -5.41
CA ARG A 309 1.80 -17.43 -6.76
C ARG A 309 0.73 -16.39 -7.07
N TYR A 310 -0.55 -16.69 -6.80
CA TYR A 310 -1.66 -15.79 -7.11
C TYR A 310 -1.66 -14.56 -6.21
N THR A 311 -1.29 -14.72 -4.94
CA THR A 311 -1.15 -13.59 -4.02
C THR A 311 -0.13 -12.58 -4.53
N LEU A 312 1.04 -13.01 -4.96
CA LEU A 312 2.05 -12.10 -5.50
C LEU A 312 1.67 -11.57 -6.89
N ARG A 313 1.17 -12.44 -7.75
CA ARG A 313 0.74 -12.04 -9.10
C ARG A 313 -0.42 -11.05 -9.06
N GLY A 314 -1.30 -11.12 -8.07
CA GLY A 314 -2.37 -10.14 -7.85
C GLY A 314 -1.83 -8.73 -7.59
N ILE A 315 -0.79 -8.61 -6.75
CA ILE A 315 -0.11 -7.33 -6.50
C ILE A 315 0.55 -6.80 -7.80
N GLU A 316 1.28 -7.67 -8.50
CA GLU A 316 1.95 -7.30 -9.75
C GLU A 316 0.95 -6.85 -10.81
N TYR A 317 -0.07 -7.67 -11.07
CA TYR A 317 -1.11 -7.38 -12.05
C TYR A 317 -1.82 -6.06 -11.76
N ALA A 318 -2.17 -5.81 -10.50
CA ALA A 318 -2.80 -4.56 -10.11
C ALA A 318 -1.86 -3.37 -10.34
N ARG A 319 -0.62 -3.43 -9.91
CA ARG A 319 0.35 -2.33 -10.11
C ARG A 319 0.68 -2.09 -11.59
N GLU A 320 0.67 -3.13 -12.42
CA GLU A 320 0.87 -3.01 -13.87
C GLU A 320 -0.31 -2.35 -14.59
N ASN A 321 -1.55 -2.54 -14.10
CA ASN A 321 -2.76 -2.19 -14.84
C ASN A 321 -3.62 -1.14 -14.15
N TRP A 322 -3.45 -0.91 -12.82
CA TRP A 322 -4.30 -0.07 -12.00
C TRP A 322 -3.49 0.97 -11.22
N PRO A 323 -3.24 2.16 -11.79
CA PRO A 323 -2.44 3.21 -11.15
C PRO A 323 -3.05 3.73 -9.83
N TRP A 324 -4.29 3.38 -9.56
CA TRP A 324 -5.03 3.70 -8.34
C TRP A 324 -4.90 2.64 -7.24
N ALA A 325 -4.21 1.52 -7.48
CA ALA A 325 -4.01 0.46 -6.49
C ALA A 325 -2.89 0.85 -5.51
N GLY A 326 -3.20 0.82 -4.21
CA GLY A 326 -2.25 1.14 -3.13
C GLY A 326 -1.75 -0.11 -2.40
N VAL A 327 -2.10 -0.24 -1.11
CA VAL A 327 -1.64 -1.32 -0.22
C VAL A 327 -2.55 -2.54 -0.30
N PHE A 328 -1.94 -3.72 -0.18
CA PHE A 328 -2.61 -5.02 -0.20
C PHE A 328 -2.45 -5.70 1.15
N HIS A 329 -3.50 -5.79 1.95
CA HIS A 329 -3.48 -6.49 3.23
C HIS A 329 -3.89 -7.95 3.02
N ILE A 330 -2.88 -8.83 2.97
CA ILE A 330 -3.08 -10.27 2.83
C ILE A 330 -3.94 -10.78 3.99
N TRP A 331 -4.95 -11.52 3.69
CA TRP A 331 -5.81 -12.20 4.65
C TRP A 331 -5.25 -13.58 4.92
N TYR A 332 -4.68 -13.84 6.06
CA TYR A 332 -4.14 -13.05 7.17
C TYR A 332 -2.73 -13.53 7.55
N PHE A 333 -2.01 -12.78 8.42
CA PHE A 333 -0.62 -13.13 8.74
C PHE A 333 -0.52 -14.41 9.57
N ARG A 334 -1.04 -14.41 10.81
CA ARG A 334 -1.00 -15.56 11.71
C ARG A 334 -2.33 -15.75 12.42
N GLN A 335 -2.72 -17.02 12.59
CA GLN A 335 -3.88 -17.37 13.38
C GLN A 335 -3.63 -17.12 14.86
N VAL A 336 -4.58 -16.42 15.51
CA VAL A 336 -4.65 -16.23 16.96
C VAL A 336 -6.07 -16.45 17.41
N GLY A 337 -6.28 -17.27 18.46
CA GLY A 337 -7.60 -17.69 18.94
C GLY A 337 -8.05 -19.04 18.39
N ASP A 338 -9.33 -19.33 18.50
CA ASP A 338 -9.92 -20.67 18.33
C ASP A 338 -10.39 -21.00 16.91
N ILE A 339 -9.78 -20.43 15.85
CA ILE A 339 -10.15 -20.87 14.49
C ILE A 339 -9.61 -22.27 14.27
N SER A 340 -10.54 -23.20 14.13
CA SER A 340 -10.28 -24.62 13.92
C SER A 340 -9.83 -24.93 12.48
N PRO A 341 -9.01 -25.95 12.25
CA PRO A 341 -8.82 -26.51 10.91
C PRO A 341 -10.11 -26.98 10.21
N GLU A 342 -11.21 -27.07 10.94
CA GLU A 342 -12.55 -27.33 10.39
C GLU A 342 -13.23 -26.06 9.84
N ASP A 343 -12.67 -24.90 10.11
CA ASP A 343 -13.12 -23.62 9.54
C ASP A 343 -12.39 -23.36 8.22
N ALA A 344 -13.14 -23.06 7.16
CA ALA A 344 -12.56 -22.74 5.85
C ALA A 344 -11.60 -21.54 5.92
N GLY A 345 -11.86 -20.55 6.76
CA GLY A 345 -11.00 -19.37 6.96
C GLY A 345 -9.61 -19.70 7.48
N TYR A 346 -9.40 -20.84 8.11
CA TYR A 346 -8.11 -21.27 8.67
C TYR A 346 -6.98 -21.33 7.63
N TYR A 347 -7.28 -21.58 6.37
CA TYR A 347 -6.31 -21.90 5.34
C TYR A 347 -5.77 -20.70 4.54
N PHE A 348 -6.09 -19.48 4.96
CA PHE A 348 -5.52 -18.26 4.37
C PHE A 348 -4.19 -17.85 4.99
N ARG A 349 -3.87 -18.31 6.19
CA ARG A 349 -2.75 -17.85 7.00
C ARG A 349 -1.39 -17.97 6.33
N MET A 350 -0.53 -16.99 6.57
CA MET A 350 0.88 -17.01 6.14
C MET A 350 1.76 -17.78 7.12
N VAL A 351 1.38 -17.81 8.40
CA VAL A 351 2.14 -18.42 9.50
C VAL A 351 1.17 -19.26 10.34
N ASP A 352 1.59 -20.45 10.72
CA ASP A 352 0.80 -21.34 11.58
C ASP A 352 0.75 -20.83 13.04
N VAL A 353 -0.14 -21.42 13.85
CA VAL A 353 -0.33 -21.06 15.27
C VAL A 353 0.97 -21.19 16.07
N ASP A 354 1.80 -22.19 15.73
CA ASP A 354 3.08 -22.47 16.35
C ASP A 354 4.25 -21.63 15.81
N LEU A 355 3.94 -20.61 15.02
CA LEU A 355 4.90 -19.70 14.38
C LEU A 355 5.68 -20.34 13.22
N SER A 356 5.26 -21.50 12.71
CA SER A 356 5.86 -22.10 11.51
C SER A 356 5.43 -21.34 10.25
N PRO A 357 6.37 -20.79 9.45
CA PRO A 357 6.03 -20.08 8.23
C PRO A 357 5.58 -21.05 7.12
N ARG A 358 4.56 -20.65 6.37
CA ARG A 358 4.03 -21.38 5.22
C ARG A 358 4.68 -20.91 3.91
N ARG A 359 4.37 -21.60 2.80
CA ARG A 359 4.94 -21.28 1.48
C ARG A 359 4.72 -19.81 1.06
N ILE A 360 3.53 -19.28 1.31
CA ILE A 360 3.19 -17.87 1.03
C ILE A 360 4.09 -16.88 1.79
N TYR A 361 4.51 -17.19 3.02
CA TYR A 361 5.43 -16.35 3.79
C TYR A 361 6.75 -16.13 3.05
N PHE A 362 7.38 -17.22 2.61
CA PHE A 362 8.67 -17.14 1.90
C PHE A 362 8.53 -16.45 0.54
N ALA A 363 7.43 -16.69 -0.16
CA ALA A 363 7.17 -16.02 -1.43
C ALA A 363 7.03 -14.50 -1.27
N VAL A 364 6.35 -14.04 -0.21
CA VAL A 364 6.22 -12.61 0.13
C VAL A 364 7.59 -12.03 0.51
N GLN A 365 8.41 -12.75 1.28
CA GLN A 365 9.76 -12.34 1.64
C GLN A 365 10.67 -12.14 0.41
N ASP A 366 10.63 -13.09 -0.54
CA ASP A 366 11.37 -12.99 -1.79
C ASP A 366 10.93 -11.78 -2.63
N LYS A 367 9.62 -11.52 -2.68
CA LYS A 367 9.08 -10.36 -3.38
C LYS A 367 9.49 -9.04 -2.73
N ALA A 368 9.43 -8.96 -1.41
CA ALA A 368 9.85 -7.77 -0.66
C ALA A 368 11.31 -7.41 -0.92
N ALA A 369 12.18 -8.42 -1.00
CA ALA A 369 13.60 -8.22 -1.33
C ALA A 369 13.79 -7.59 -2.72
N GLN A 370 12.92 -7.92 -3.70
CA GLN A 370 12.93 -7.33 -5.04
C GLN A 370 12.43 -5.88 -5.03
N LEU A 371 11.39 -5.58 -4.24
CA LEU A 371 10.80 -4.24 -4.15
C LEU A 371 11.70 -3.23 -3.41
N ALA A 372 12.59 -3.68 -2.54
CA ALA A 372 13.45 -2.84 -1.72
C ALA A 372 14.63 -2.20 -2.48
N GLU A 373 14.72 -2.34 -3.81
CA GLU A 373 15.78 -1.77 -4.63
C GLU A 373 15.17 -0.95 -5.78
N ALA A 374 15.49 0.35 -5.83
CA ALA A 374 15.05 1.24 -6.89
C ALA A 374 15.88 1.04 -8.17
N GLY A 375 15.22 0.86 -9.31
CA GLY A 375 15.81 1.04 -10.64
C GLY A 375 15.69 2.50 -11.13
N PRO A 376 15.95 2.78 -12.42
CA PRO A 376 15.63 4.10 -12.99
C PRO A 376 14.13 4.42 -12.85
N GLY A 377 13.82 5.58 -12.27
CA GLY A 377 12.44 5.99 -11.99
C GLY A 377 12.34 7.09 -10.95
N TYR A 378 11.11 7.40 -10.57
CA TYR A 378 10.76 8.34 -9.53
C TYR A 378 10.16 7.57 -8.33
N TYR A 379 10.59 7.88 -7.12
CA TYR A 379 10.25 7.14 -5.90
C TYR A 379 9.84 8.13 -4.81
N GLU A 380 8.59 8.08 -4.40
CA GLU A 380 8.06 8.86 -3.30
C GLU A 380 8.78 8.51 -1.98
N GLU A 381 8.70 9.39 -1.01
CA GLU A 381 9.36 9.28 0.28
C GLU A 381 8.96 8.05 1.11
N THR A 382 7.83 7.43 0.76
CA THR A 382 7.29 6.21 1.40
C THR A 382 7.43 4.95 0.54
N SER A 383 8.07 5.06 -0.63
CA SER A 383 8.33 3.92 -1.53
C SER A 383 9.20 2.85 -0.85
N PRO A 384 9.07 1.57 -1.22
CA PRO A 384 9.82 0.47 -0.59
C PRO A 384 11.34 0.63 -0.53
N PRO A 385 12.03 1.23 -1.53
CA PRO A 385 13.47 1.48 -1.44
C PRO A 385 13.88 2.51 -0.39
N VAL A 386 12.94 3.34 0.09
CA VAL A 386 13.16 4.34 1.15
C VAL A 386 12.84 3.72 2.49
N GLN A 387 13.80 3.72 3.41
CA GLN A 387 13.61 3.18 4.75
C GLN A 387 13.96 4.26 5.78
N ALA A 388 12.96 4.77 6.46
CA ALA A 388 13.09 5.78 7.52
C ALA A 388 12.72 5.20 8.90
N ASN A 389 13.35 5.73 9.94
CA ASN A 389 12.88 5.47 11.30
C ASN A 389 11.67 6.35 11.60
N LEU A 390 10.47 5.80 11.49
CA LEU A 390 9.21 6.53 11.66
C LEU A 390 8.97 7.04 13.10
N ALA A 391 9.78 6.66 14.07
CA ALA A 391 9.77 7.28 15.39
C ALA A 391 10.47 8.66 15.41
N LYS A 392 11.25 8.97 14.36
CA LYS A 392 12.03 10.21 14.23
C LYS A 392 11.68 11.00 12.96
N TRP A 393 11.13 10.35 11.95
CA TRP A 393 10.60 10.96 10.74
C TRP A 393 9.08 10.89 10.76
N SER A 394 8.41 12.03 10.63
CA SER A 394 6.96 12.10 10.52
C SER A 394 6.54 12.32 9.07
N ALA A 395 5.62 11.51 8.59
CA ALA A 395 4.97 11.78 7.33
C ALA A 395 3.87 12.85 7.55
N GLN A 396 3.83 13.87 6.70
CA GLN A 396 2.87 14.97 6.78
C GLN A 396 2.21 15.18 5.42
N ILE A 397 0.98 15.72 5.43
CA ILE A 397 0.33 16.16 4.20
C ILE A 397 0.91 17.51 3.79
N ASP A 398 1.37 17.58 2.54
CA ASP A 398 1.77 18.84 1.90
C ASP A 398 1.09 18.90 0.51
N PRO A 399 0.14 19.81 0.29
CA PRO A 399 -0.61 19.89 -0.98
C PRO A 399 0.25 20.16 -2.21
N ASP A 400 1.45 20.74 -2.02
CA ASP A 400 2.38 21.10 -3.09
C ASP A 400 3.42 20.00 -3.37
N ALA A 401 3.48 18.95 -2.53
CA ALA A 401 4.33 17.77 -2.73
C ALA A 401 3.77 16.85 -3.82
N SER A 402 4.62 15.98 -4.38
CA SER A 402 4.28 15.12 -5.53
C SER A 402 3.13 14.17 -5.23
N ALA A 403 3.18 13.41 -4.13
CA ALA A 403 2.12 12.52 -3.68
C ALA A 403 1.23 13.16 -2.59
N LYS A 404 1.23 14.49 -2.45
CA LYS A 404 0.56 15.23 -1.38
C LYS A 404 1.03 14.86 0.02
N ALA A 405 2.22 14.28 0.13
CA ALA A 405 2.84 13.85 1.38
C ALA A 405 4.34 14.10 1.36
N VAL A 406 4.93 14.26 2.55
CA VAL A 406 6.37 14.47 2.75
C VAL A 406 6.83 13.76 4.01
N LEU A 407 8.11 13.38 4.08
CA LEU A 407 8.76 13.01 5.33
C LEU A 407 9.47 14.24 5.92
N VAL A 408 9.17 14.50 7.20
CA VAL A 408 9.74 15.66 7.94
C VAL A 408 10.47 15.18 9.18
N SER A 409 11.65 15.71 9.44
CA SER A 409 12.36 15.55 10.71
C SER A 409 13.17 16.81 11.05
N GLU A 410 13.16 17.18 12.32
CA GLU A 410 14.07 18.18 12.91
C GLU A 410 15.03 17.55 13.93
N ALA A 411 14.88 16.25 14.21
CA ALA A 411 15.62 15.55 15.24
C ALA A 411 17.02 15.17 14.75
N PRO A 412 18.11 15.68 15.38
CA PRO A 412 19.47 15.28 15.02
C PRO A 412 19.66 13.75 15.07
N GLU A 413 20.56 13.25 14.23
CA GLU A 413 20.86 11.81 14.07
C GLU A 413 19.70 10.97 13.54
N SER A 414 18.55 11.57 13.20
CA SER A 414 17.50 10.87 12.47
C SER A 414 17.99 10.52 11.08
N SER A 415 17.95 9.26 10.71
CA SER A 415 18.42 8.81 9.40
C SER A 415 17.35 8.09 8.61
N LEU A 416 17.45 8.22 7.28
CA LEU A 416 16.80 7.37 6.31
C LEU A 416 17.82 6.77 5.34
N THR A 417 17.47 5.68 4.69
CA THR A 417 18.28 5.08 3.63
C THR A 417 17.45 4.89 2.38
N PHE A 418 18.11 5.10 1.23
CA PHE A 418 17.56 4.83 -0.08
C PHE A 418 18.46 3.84 -0.81
N THR A 419 17.92 2.66 -1.16
CA THR A 419 18.68 1.61 -1.85
C THR A 419 18.30 1.60 -3.33
N PHE A 420 19.30 1.68 -4.21
CA PHE A 420 19.08 1.77 -5.65
C PHE A 420 20.13 0.99 -6.45
N ARG A 421 19.78 0.74 -7.71
CA ARG A 421 20.68 0.22 -8.75
C ARG A 421 20.56 1.11 -9.98
N GLY A 422 21.65 1.72 -10.40
CA GLY A 422 21.68 2.58 -11.58
C GLY A 422 22.38 3.87 -11.34
N GLY A 423 22.17 4.83 -12.21
CA GLY A 423 22.93 6.04 -12.41
C GLY A 423 22.79 7.12 -11.34
N ASP A 424 22.59 8.35 -11.81
CA ASP A 424 22.55 9.51 -10.94
C ASP A 424 21.29 9.51 -10.06
N VAL A 425 21.42 9.98 -8.80
CA VAL A 425 20.31 10.13 -7.88
C VAL A 425 20.13 11.59 -7.50
N GLU A 426 18.91 12.07 -7.65
CA GLU A 426 18.49 13.38 -7.18
C GLU A 426 17.52 13.22 -6.01
N LEU A 427 17.66 14.09 -5.02
CA LEU A 427 16.72 14.26 -3.91
C LEU A 427 15.76 15.39 -4.25
N ILE A 428 14.48 15.15 -4.17
CA ILE A 428 13.45 16.19 -4.22
C ILE A 428 13.11 16.55 -2.78
N ALA A 429 13.38 17.81 -2.42
CA ALA A 429 13.21 18.27 -1.05
C ALA A 429 12.71 19.72 -1.01
N ARG A 430 12.18 20.12 0.12
CA ARG A 430 11.78 21.52 0.34
C ARG A 430 12.90 22.26 1.05
N SER A 431 13.42 23.30 0.39
CA SER A 431 14.34 24.26 0.98
C SER A 431 13.60 25.49 1.50
N GLY A 432 14.16 26.15 2.52
CA GLY A 432 13.53 27.35 3.08
C GLY A 432 14.29 27.95 4.26
N PRO A 433 13.77 29.05 4.87
CA PRO A 433 14.40 29.73 5.99
C PRO A 433 14.58 28.87 7.25
N ARG A 434 13.77 27.80 7.38
CA ARG A 434 13.86 26.81 8.47
C ARG A 434 14.68 25.59 8.09
N GLY A 435 15.18 25.52 6.83
CA GLY A 435 15.84 24.33 6.29
C GLY A 435 17.09 23.94 7.08
N GLY A 436 17.17 22.66 7.40
CA GLY A 436 18.31 22.03 8.06
C GLY A 436 19.37 21.53 7.08
N ARG A 437 20.27 20.69 7.57
CA ARG A 437 21.28 19.95 6.79
C ARG A 437 21.05 18.46 6.90
N LEU A 438 21.27 17.77 5.78
CA LEU A 438 21.27 16.31 5.73
C LEU A 438 22.71 15.84 5.46
N LEU A 439 23.35 15.21 6.46
CA LEU A 439 24.61 14.49 6.23
C LEU A 439 24.32 13.35 5.25
N ALA A 440 25.13 13.23 4.20
CA ALA A 440 24.90 12.29 3.11
C ALA A 440 26.10 11.35 2.94
N THR A 441 25.85 10.04 2.94
CA THR A 441 26.88 9.03 2.64
C THR A 441 26.37 8.03 1.62
N LEU A 442 27.28 7.56 0.75
CA LEU A 442 27.02 6.50 -0.21
C LEU A 442 27.85 5.30 0.16
N ASP A 443 27.20 4.16 0.50
CA ASP A 443 27.84 2.96 1.03
C ASP A 443 28.75 3.24 2.25
N GLY A 444 28.36 4.22 3.06
CA GLY A 444 29.10 4.63 4.27
C GLY A 444 30.29 5.56 4.02
N GLN A 445 30.53 6.02 2.80
CA GLN A 445 31.59 6.96 2.45
C GLN A 445 31.00 8.34 2.10
N ASN A 446 31.78 9.40 2.27
CA ASN A 446 31.41 10.72 1.79
C ASN A 446 31.13 10.71 0.28
N ILE A 447 30.26 11.60 -0.15
CA ILE A 447 29.86 11.72 -1.55
C ILE A 447 30.68 12.83 -2.21
N ASP A 448 31.40 12.48 -3.28
CA ASP A 448 32.18 13.44 -4.06
C ASP A 448 31.26 14.51 -4.70
N GLY A 449 31.70 15.76 -4.65
CA GLY A 449 30.94 16.89 -5.21
C GLY A 449 29.96 17.55 -4.24
N LEU A 450 29.64 16.95 -3.10
CA LEU A 450 28.87 17.61 -2.05
C LEU A 450 29.79 18.46 -1.14
N PRO A 451 29.27 19.56 -0.55
CA PRO A 451 30.01 20.34 0.44
C PRO A 451 30.32 19.48 1.68
N LEU A 452 31.40 19.82 2.36
CA LEU A 452 31.84 19.19 3.61
C LEU A 452 31.61 20.14 4.79
N ASP A 453 31.13 19.58 5.89
CA ASP A 453 31.03 20.31 7.16
C ASP A 453 32.40 20.44 7.85
N GLU A 454 32.44 21.08 9.03
CA GLU A 454 33.67 21.30 9.80
C GLU A 454 34.36 20.00 10.24
N GLN A 455 33.60 18.87 10.29
CA GLN A 455 34.11 17.55 10.61
C GLN A 455 34.53 16.75 9.36
N GLY A 456 34.40 17.33 8.17
CA GLY A 456 34.74 16.70 6.90
C GLY A 456 33.69 15.71 6.41
N ARG A 457 32.42 15.80 6.86
CA ARG A 457 31.31 14.97 6.42
C ARG A 457 30.55 15.65 5.27
N SER A 458 30.24 14.92 4.22
CA SER A 458 29.45 15.45 3.11
C SER A 458 27.99 15.69 3.51
N TYR A 459 27.41 16.80 3.03
CA TYR A 459 26.04 17.17 3.38
C TYR A 459 25.27 17.84 2.23
N VAL A 460 23.93 17.79 2.35
CA VAL A 460 22.97 18.55 1.52
C VAL A 460 22.47 19.72 2.37
N GLU A 461 22.54 20.95 1.81
CA GLU A 461 21.99 22.15 2.44
C GLU A 461 20.53 22.34 2.00
N LEU A 462 19.61 22.46 2.97
CA LEU A 462 18.19 22.75 2.71
C LEU A 462 17.79 24.17 3.13
N TYR A 463 18.75 24.99 3.61
CA TYR A 463 18.49 26.41 3.80
C TYR A 463 18.32 27.12 2.47
N ALA A 464 17.28 27.95 2.35
CA ALA A 464 17.09 28.95 1.32
C ALA A 464 16.42 30.21 1.91
N PRO A 465 16.65 31.43 1.36
CA PRO A 465 15.99 32.64 1.86
C PRO A 465 14.46 32.63 1.73
N GLN A 466 13.94 31.84 0.81
CA GLN A 466 12.51 31.63 0.56
C GLN A 466 12.21 30.15 0.47
N GLN A 467 10.98 29.77 0.79
CA GLN A 467 10.55 28.38 0.67
C GLN A 467 10.37 28.01 -0.81
N GLU A 468 11.02 26.93 -1.22
CA GLU A 468 10.94 26.40 -2.59
C GLU A 468 11.16 24.89 -2.62
N TRP A 469 10.58 24.24 -3.64
CA TRP A 469 10.90 22.86 -3.97
C TRP A 469 12.19 22.82 -4.80
N THR A 470 13.12 21.97 -4.42
CA THR A 470 14.42 21.84 -5.07
C THR A 470 14.73 20.39 -5.42
N SER A 471 15.36 20.20 -6.59
CA SER A 471 15.97 18.93 -6.98
C SER A 471 17.47 19.04 -6.76
N VAL A 472 17.97 18.28 -5.80
CA VAL A 472 19.39 18.30 -5.42
C VAL A 472 20.08 17.06 -5.98
N PRO A 473 21.01 17.20 -6.96
CA PRO A 473 21.84 16.07 -7.40
C PRO A 473 22.73 15.61 -6.23
N ILE A 474 22.53 14.38 -5.76
CA ILE A 474 23.32 13.83 -4.65
C ILE A 474 24.38 12.86 -5.15
N VAL A 475 24.00 11.92 -6.01
CA VAL A 475 24.90 10.88 -6.51
C VAL A 475 25.05 11.05 -8.02
N GLN A 476 26.31 11.09 -8.48
CA GLN A 476 26.68 10.99 -9.89
C GLN A 476 27.52 9.72 -10.05
N ASP A 477 26.88 8.60 -10.37
CA ASP A 477 27.54 7.29 -10.47
C ASP A 477 27.12 6.59 -11.76
N THR A 478 28.09 6.29 -12.60
CA THR A 478 27.87 5.57 -13.85
C THR A 478 27.89 4.05 -13.69
N SER A 479 28.10 3.54 -12.47
CA SER A 479 28.17 2.10 -12.22
C SER A 479 26.78 1.49 -12.02
N VAL A 480 26.51 0.37 -12.70
CA VAL A 480 25.26 -0.38 -12.55
C VAL A 480 25.42 -1.40 -11.43
N ARG A 481 25.48 -0.95 -10.20
CA ARG A 481 25.54 -1.82 -9.01
C ARG A 481 24.57 -1.35 -7.93
N ARG A 482 24.20 -2.24 -7.03
CA ARG A 482 23.41 -1.88 -5.86
C ARG A 482 24.21 -0.95 -4.94
N ARG A 483 23.60 0.18 -4.57
CA ARG A 483 24.16 1.21 -3.69
C ARG A 483 23.16 1.60 -2.62
N THR A 484 23.64 2.08 -1.50
CA THR A 484 22.78 2.62 -0.43
C THR A 484 23.22 4.05 -0.09
N LEU A 485 22.34 4.98 -0.40
CA LEU A 485 22.41 6.37 0.07
C LEU A 485 21.84 6.43 1.49
N ARG A 486 22.57 7.03 2.42
CA ARG A 486 22.08 7.35 3.77
C ARG A 486 22.05 8.85 3.94
N LEU A 487 20.91 9.38 4.35
CA LEU A 487 20.71 10.78 4.74
C LEU A 487 20.45 10.84 6.25
N THR A 488 21.14 11.73 6.97
CA THR A 488 21.02 11.86 8.42
C THR A 488 20.88 13.34 8.77
N VAL A 489 19.87 13.71 9.55
CA VAL A 489 19.66 15.08 10.02
C VAL A 489 20.88 15.52 10.84
N SER A 490 21.51 16.61 10.42
CA SER A 490 22.68 17.17 11.08
C SER A 490 22.31 17.89 12.38
N ASP A 491 23.24 17.93 13.30
CA ASP A 491 23.20 18.79 14.49
C ASP A 491 23.59 20.26 14.20
N SER A 492 24.17 20.52 13.02
CA SER A 492 24.52 21.86 12.54
C SER A 492 23.59 22.33 11.43
N THR A 493 23.35 23.65 11.37
CA THR A 493 22.51 24.29 10.36
C THR A 493 23.25 25.42 9.67
N HIS A 494 22.67 25.97 8.61
CA HIS A 494 23.17 27.21 8.01
C HIS A 494 23.11 28.36 9.03
N PRO A 495 24.11 29.28 9.09
CA PRO A 495 24.12 30.37 10.07
C PRO A 495 22.90 31.28 10.04
N GLU A 496 22.24 31.42 8.90
CA GLU A 496 21.04 32.24 8.72
C GLU A 496 19.74 31.44 8.86
N ALA A 497 19.81 30.10 9.07
CA ALA A 497 18.64 29.29 9.24
C ALA A 497 17.96 29.56 10.59
N SER A 498 16.63 29.65 10.57
CA SER A 498 15.81 29.80 11.78
C SER A 498 15.31 28.48 12.38
N GLY A 499 15.74 27.33 11.83
CA GLY A 499 15.38 25.99 12.26
C GLY A 499 16.31 24.93 11.69
N SER A 500 15.93 23.65 11.87
CA SER A 500 16.66 22.47 11.38
C SER A 500 15.77 21.50 10.60
N GLU A 501 14.68 22.03 10.04
CA GLU A 501 13.66 21.23 9.37
C GLU A 501 14.21 20.59 8.08
N CYS A 502 14.14 19.28 8.00
CA CYS A 502 14.48 18.52 6.79
C CYS A 502 13.18 17.91 6.22
N VAL A 503 12.80 18.37 5.02
CA VAL A 503 11.56 17.93 4.34
C VAL A 503 11.93 17.24 3.05
N ILE A 504 11.57 15.96 2.95
CA ILE A 504 11.86 15.11 1.80
C ILE A 504 10.55 14.72 1.12
N ASP A 505 10.47 14.92 -0.19
CA ASP A 505 9.36 14.54 -1.05
C ASP A 505 9.65 13.22 -1.76
N ALA A 506 10.74 13.15 -2.53
CA ALA A 506 10.99 12.00 -3.38
C ALA A 506 12.47 11.81 -3.74
N PHE A 507 12.76 10.70 -4.40
CA PHE A 507 14.03 10.40 -5.04
C PHE A 507 13.83 10.13 -6.53
N ARG A 508 14.72 10.63 -7.37
CA ARG A 508 14.75 10.30 -8.80
C ARG A 508 16.06 9.58 -9.12
N VAL A 509 15.95 8.40 -9.75
CA VAL A 509 17.09 7.62 -10.24
C VAL A 509 17.12 7.75 -11.76
N ALA A 510 18.16 8.33 -12.31
CA ALA A 510 18.35 8.41 -13.76
C ALA A 510 18.86 7.07 -14.32
N LYS A 511 18.62 6.84 -15.62
CA LYS A 511 19.29 5.76 -16.34
C LYS A 511 20.79 6.01 -16.34
N SER A 512 21.58 4.98 -16.03
CA SER A 512 23.03 5.06 -16.21
C SER A 512 23.35 5.27 -17.69
N SER A 513 24.14 6.28 -18.00
CA SER A 513 24.65 6.51 -19.37
C SER A 513 25.56 5.37 -19.88
N ASN A 514 25.95 4.46 -19.00
CA ASN A 514 26.76 3.27 -19.25
C ASN A 514 25.96 1.96 -19.28
N GLU A 515 24.62 1.99 -19.29
CA GLU A 515 23.89 0.77 -19.61
C GLU A 515 24.36 0.28 -21.00
N PRO A 516 24.96 -0.92 -21.09
CA PRO A 516 25.45 -1.39 -22.38
C PRO A 516 24.26 -1.51 -23.32
N PHE A 517 24.31 -0.77 -24.43
CA PHE A 517 23.38 -0.96 -25.53
C PHE A 517 23.23 -2.47 -25.77
N PRO A 518 22.02 -3.02 -25.89
CA PRO A 518 21.79 -4.46 -25.97
C PRO A 518 22.31 -5.04 -27.29
N VAL A 519 23.63 -4.96 -27.49
CA VAL A 519 24.33 -5.30 -28.73
C VAL A 519 24.05 -6.74 -29.14
N VAL A 520 24.13 -7.68 -28.19
CA VAL A 520 23.96 -9.12 -28.48
C VAL A 520 22.54 -9.45 -28.97
N PRO A 521 21.46 -9.09 -28.27
CA PRO A 521 20.10 -9.33 -28.77
C PRO A 521 19.82 -8.58 -30.09
N VAL A 522 20.32 -7.36 -30.26
CA VAL A 522 20.16 -6.59 -31.50
C VAL A 522 20.85 -7.29 -32.66
N ILE A 523 22.08 -7.76 -32.52
CA ILE A 523 22.81 -8.50 -33.54
C ILE A 523 22.07 -9.80 -33.88
N LEU A 524 21.66 -10.59 -32.89
CA LEU A 524 20.98 -11.87 -33.10
C LEU A 524 19.64 -11.69 -33.83
N LEU A 525 18.84 -10.70 -33.43
CA LEU A 525 17.56 -10.39 -34.09
C LEU A 525 17.77 -9.86 -35.53
N SER A 526 18.81 -9.03 -35.74
CA SER A 526 19.14 -8.52 -37.07
C SER A 526 19.57 -9.65 -38.03
N ILE A 527 20.41 -10.57 -37.54
CA ILE A 527 20.82 -11.77 -38.30
C ILE A 527 19.60 -12.65 -38.62
N ALA A 528 18.72 -12.88 -37.64
CA ALA A 528 17.49 -13.66 -37.84
C ALA A 528 16.55 -13.00 -38.89
N CYS A 529 16.39 -11.68 -38.84
CA CYS A 529 15.64 -10.92 -39.83
C CYS A 529 16.24 -11.06 -41.22
N ALA A 530 17.57 -10.96 -41.35
CA ALA A 530 18.28 -11.09 -42.65
C ALA A 530 18.12 -12.51 -43.25
N ILE A 531 18.26 -13.56 -42.43
CA ILE A 531 18.06 -14.95 -42.84
C ILE A 531 16.63 -15.18 -43.34
N VAL A 532 15.63 -14.73 -42.59
CA VAL A 532 14.22 -14.89 -42.98
C VAL A 532 13.90 -14.09 -44.24
N GLY A 533 14.40 -12.86 -44.35
CA GLY A 533 14.25 -12.04 -45.54
C GLY A 533 14.86 -12.71 -46.80
N TRP A 534 16.06 -13.29 -46.68
CA TRP A 534 16.72 -14.03 -47.73
C TRP A 534 15.96 -15.30 -48.18
N LEU A 535 15.43 -16.06 -47.20
CA LEU A 535 14.61 -17.24 -47.47
C LEU A 535 13.30 -16.88 -48.21
N LEU A 536 12.65 -15.80 -47.82
CA LEU A 536 11.44 -15.28 -48.48
C LEU A 536 11.74 -14.81 -49.92
N GLY A 537 12.85 -14.09 -50.12
CA GLY A 537 13.31 -13.65 -51.45
C GLY A 537 13.59 -14.82 -52.41
N ARG A 538 14.16 -15.93 -51.91
CA ARG A 538 14.36 -17.14 -52.71
C ARG A 538 13.06 -17.87 -53.06
N SER A 539 12.05 -17.81 -52.22
CA SER A 539 10.75 -18.44 -52.50
C SER A 539 9.99 -17.72 -53.61
N THR A 540 10.12 -16.39 -53.71
CA THR A 540 9.46 -15.59 -54.77
C THR A 540 10.15 -15.75 -56.13
N THR A 541 11.49 -15.88 -56.18
CA THR A 541 12.22 -16.10 -57.45
C THR A 541 12.04 -17.49 -58.05
N ARG A 542 11.66 -18.52 -57.25
CA ARG A 542 11.32 -19.86 -57.77
C ARG A 542 9.91 -19.96 -58.36
N SER A 543 9.01 -19.03 -58.01
CA SER A 543 7.63 -19.01 -58.53
C SER A 543 7.52 -18.38 -59.94
N THR A 544 8.47 -17.51 -60.33
CA THR A 544 8.45 -16.82 -61.62
C THR A 544 9.20 -17.55 -62.76
N SER A 545 9.82 -18.72 -62.49
CA SER A 545 10.51 -19.52 -63.51
C SER A 545 9.71 -20.75 -63.95
N LYS A 546 8.42 -20.84 -63.64
CA LYS A 546 7.48 -21.88 -64.08
C LYS A 546 6.20 -21.27 -64.67
N SER A 547 6.33 -20.38 -65.66
CA SER A 547 5.23 -19.95 -66.52
C SER A 547 5.72 -19.93 -67.95
#